data_221954ff319b3d281505bb1d4b220b99
#
_entry.id   221954ff319b3d281505bb1d4b220b99
#
_cell.length_a   1.000
_cell.length_b   1.000
_cell.length_c   1.000
_cell.angle_alpha   90.00
_cell.angle_beta   90.00
_cell.angle_gamma   90.00
#
_symmetry.space_group_name_H-M   'P 1'
#
loop_
_entity.id
_entity.type
_entity.pdbx_description
1 polymer ?
#
loop_
_entity_poly.entity_id
_entity_poly.type
_entity_poly.pdbx_seq_one_letter_code
_entity_poly.pdbx_strand_id
1 'polypeptide(L)'
;MRPLAELVRPNIRTLAPYSTARDEYGGQRIDVWLDANESPYDNGVNRYPDPRQQRLREVLAARKGVATDRIFIGSGSDEAIDLAYRIFCRPGIDNAVSIAPTYGMYRVAAAVNDVELREVPLGDDFSLPVERLLAAADERSKLLWLCSPNNPTGNAFPATEIERLLRRFDGMVVLDEAYVDFADGAGFLPRLDEFPNL
;
A
#
# COMPACT_ATOMS: atom_id res chain seq x y z
N MET A 1 10.29 15.90 -5.91
CA MET A 1 9.85 14.61 -5.32
C MET A 1 11.03 13.96 -4.61
N ARG A 2 10.89 13.60 -3.34
CA ARG A 2 11.94 12.92 -2.55
C ARG A 2 12.12 11.48 -3.04
N PRO A 3 13.37 10.98 -3.10
CA PRO A 3 13.63 9.58 -3.40
C PRO A 3 12.97 8.64 -2.36
N LEU A 4 12.51 7.47 -2.81
CA LEU A 4 11.89 6.46 -1.93
C LEU A 4 12.76 6.15 -0.69
N ALA A 5 14.07 6.05 -0.87
CA ALA A 5 15.01 5.78 0.22
C ALA A 5 15.03 6.85 1.33
N GLU A 6 14.61 8.08 1.04
CA GLU A 6 14.50 9.17 2.03
C GLU A 6 13.12 9.21 2.69
N LEU A 7 12.10 8.63 2.05
CA LEU A 7 10.76 8.53 2.58
C LEU A 7 10.63 7.38 3.58
N VAL A 8 11.30 6.25 3.30
CA VAL A 8 11.29 5.06 4.18
C VAL A 8 12.01 5.37 5.50
N ARG A 9 11.41 4.96 6.61
CA ARG A 9 12.01 5.10 7.95
C ARG A 9 13.40 4.42 7.99
N PRO A 10 14.41 5.05 8.61
CA PRO A 10 15.79 4.52 8.63
C PRO A 10 15.91 3.09 9.16
N ASN A 11 15.18 2.76 10.22
CA ASN A 11 15.16 1.41 10.81
C ASN A 11 14.53 0.36 9.91
N ILE A 12 13.55 0.75 9.08
CA ILE A 12 12.93 -0.15 8.09
C ILE A 12 13.87 -0.37 6.90
N ARG A 13 14.53 0.70 6.44
CA ARG A 13 15.47 0.63 5.32
C ARG A 13 16.65 -0.32 5.56
N THR A 14 17.07 -0.47 6.82
CA THR A 14 18.19 -1.31 7.22
C THR A 14 17.75 -2.67 7.78
N LEU A 15 16.45 -2.95 7.79
CA LEU A 15 15.90 -4.20 8.31
C LEU A 15 16.31 -5.37 7.42
N ALA A 16 16.98 -6.35 7.99
CA ALA A 16 17.19 -7.63 7.31
C ALA A 16 15.91 -8.46 7.39
N PRO A 17 15.36 -8.91 6.26
CA PRO A 17 14.19 -9.77 6.28
C PRO A 17 14.51 -11.11 6.95
N TYR A 18 13.52 -11.69 7.63
CA TYR A 18 13.63 -13.04 8.14
C TYR A 18 13.74 -14.03 6.97
N SER A 19 14.73 -14.92 7.03
CA SER A 19 14.90 -16.03 6.09
C SER A 19 14.45 -17.32 6.77
N THR A 20 13.65 -18.12 6.08
CA THR A 20 13.29 -19.47 6.54
C THR A 20 14.34 -20.47 6.09
N ALA A 21 14.51 -21.59 6.80
CA ALA A 21 15.41 -22.68 6.36
C ALA A 21 15.06 -23.15 4.93
N ARG A 22 13.78 -23.09 4.57
CA ARG A 22 13.27 -23.46 3.23
C ARG A 22 13.69 -22.47 2.15
N ASP A 23 13.82 -21.18 2.48
CA ASP A 23 14.33 -20.16 1.55
C ASP A 23 15.80 -20.35 1.19
N GLU A 24 16.59 -20.94 2.13
CA GLU A 24 18.01 -21.20 1.95
C GLU A 24 18.26 -22.43 1.06
N TYR A 25 17.22 -23.21 0.83
CA TYR A 25 17.30 -24.45 0.06
C TYR A 25 16.98 -24.22 -1.41
N GLY A 26 17.98 -23.93 -2.20
CA GLY A 26 17.94 -23.50 -3.60
C GLY A 26 17.26 -24.43 -4.64
N GLY A 27 16.05 -24.92 -4.39
CA GLY A 27 15.21 -25.56 -5.41
C GLY A 27 15.50 -27.01 -5.76
N GLN A 28 16.27 -27.73 -4.96
CA GLN A 28 16.46 -29.17 -5.13
C GLN A 28 15.19 -29.94 -4.71
N ARG A 29 14.92 -31.04 -5.41
CA ARG A 29 13.84 -31.95 -5.01
C ARG A 29 14.18 -32.58 -3.66
N ILE A 30 13.34 -32.39 -2.68
CA ILE A 30 13.45 -32.97 -1.34
C ILE A 30 12.32 -33.97 -1.16
N ASP A 31 12.67 -35.22 -0.83
CA ASP A 31 11.68 -36.26 -0.60
C ASP A 31 11.18 -36.25 0.86
N VAL A 32 12.01 -35.79 1.81
CA VAL A 32 11.66 -35.72 3.22
C VAL A 32 12.06 -34.36 3.79
N TRP A 33 11.10 -33.58 4.23
CA TRP A 33 11.31 -32.28 4.87
C TRP A 33 11.42 -32.43 6.40
N LEU A 34 12.56 -32.00 6.94
CA LEU A 34 12.84 -31.97 8.39
C LEU A 34 13.31 -30.57 8.83
N ASP A 35 12.98 -29.58 8.07
CA ASP A 35 13.40 -28.18 8.24
C ASP A 35 12.53 -27.36 9.20
N ALA A 36 11.34 -27.88 9.51
CA ALA A 36 10.35 -27.20 10.35
C ALA A 36 9.57 -28.18 11.21
N ASN A 37 8.97 -27.66 12.28
CA ASN A 37 8.10 -28.43 13.17
C ASN A 37 6.70 -28.57 12.56
N GLU A 38 6.58 -29.45 11.58
CA GLU A 38 5.35 -29.72 10.85
C GLU A 38 4.77 -31.11 11.21
N SER A 39 3.44 -31.25 11.08
CA SER A 39 2.81 -32.55 11.25
C SER A 39 3.21 -33.49 10.12
N PRO A 40 3.63 -34.74 10.42
CA PRO A 40 3.93 -35.74 9.40
C PRO A 40 2.68 -36.29 8.70
N TYR A 41 1.51 -36.08 9.29
CA TYR A 41 0.24 -36.61 8.79
C TYR A 41 -0.37 -35.65 7.80
N ASP A 42 -0.48 -36.07 6.55
CA ASP A 42 -1.06 -35.25 5.48
C ASP A 42 -2.58 -35.12 5.68
N ASN A 43 -3.01 -33.87 5.85
CA ASN A 43 -4.41 -33.48 5.93
C ASN A 43 -4.71 -32.30 4.98
N GLY A 44 -3.80 -32.03 4.03
CA GLY A 44 -3.90 -30.93 3.07
C GLY A 44 -3.48 -29.56 3.60
N VAL A 45 -3.30 -29.40 4.94
CA VAL A 45 -2.90 -28.14 5.59
C VAL A 45 -1.85 -28.36 6.68
N ASN A 46 -1.13 -29.49 6.64
CA ASN A 46 -0.13 -29.90 7.62
C ASN A 46 1.24 -29.24 7.44
N ARG A 47 1.43 -28.53 6.32
CA ARG A 47 2.68 -27.82 6.01
C ARG A 47 2.54 -26.33 6.21
N TYR A 48 3.64 -25.67 6.61
CA TYR A 48 3.67 -24.22 6.61
C TYR A 48 3.41 -23.69 5.20
N PRO A 49 2.59 -22.62 5.07
CA PRO A 49 2.37 -21.99 3.79
C PRO A 49 3.66 -21.32 3.27
N ASP A 50 3.75 -21.16 1.95
CA ASP A 50 4.81 -20.37 1.34
C ASP A 50 4.74 -18.91 1.85
N PRO A 51 5.75 -18.43 2.61
CA PRO A 51 5.74 -17.07 3.16
C PRO A 51 5.79 -16.00 2.08
N ARG A 52 6.20 -16.33 0.88
CA ARG A 52 6.25 -15.41 -0.27
C ARG A 52 5.01 -15.48 -1.14
N GLN A 53 4.11 -16.44 -0.90
CA GLN A 53 2.85 -16.65 -1.65
C GLN A 53 3.08 -16.66 -3.17
N GLN A 54 4.18 -17.26 -3.61
CA GLN A 54 4.69 -17.18 -4.98
C GLN A 54 3.63 -17.55 -6.03
N ARG A 55 2.97 -18.70 -5.83
CA ARG A 55 1.94 -19.18 -6.76
C ARG A 55 0.75 -18.22 -6.88
N LEU A 56 0.31 -17.62 -5.77
CA LEU A 56 -0.80 -16.68 -5.81
C LEU A 56 -0.37 -15.36 -6.46
N ARG A 57 0.84 -14.90 -6.18
CA ARG A 57 1.41 -13.71 -6.82
C ARG A 57 1.54 -13.87 -8.34
N GLU A 58 1.94 -15.04 -8.82
CA GLU A 58 2.02 -15.35 -10.26
C GLU A 58 0.66 -15.26 -10.94
N VAL A 59 -0.38 -15.82 -10.33
CA VAL A 59 -1.76 -15.75 -10.85
C VAL A 59 -2.26 -14.31 -10.90
N LEU A 60 -2.02 -13.55 -9.82
CA LEU A 60 -2.43 -12.14 -9.76
C LEU A 60 -1.63 -11.27 -10.75
N ALA A 61 -0.33 -11.51 -10.88
CA ALA A 61 0.54 -10.83 -11.83
C ALA A 61 0.03 -11.00 -13.27
N ALA A 62 -0.25 -12.24 -13.64
CA ALA A 62 -0.80 -12.55 -14.98
C ALA A 62 -2.18 -11.89 -15.19
N ARG A 63 -3.04 -11.88 -14.17
CA ARG A 63 -4.39 -11.28 -14.26
C ARG A 63 -4.37 -9.75 -14.32
N LYS A 64 -3.48 -9.11 -13.54
CA LYS A 64 -3.43 -7.65 -13.41
C LYS A 64 -2.40 -7.00 -14.36
N GLY A 65 -1.59 -7.78 -15.07
CA GLY A 65 -0.60 -7.27 -16.02
C GLY A 65 0.59 -6.57 -15.38
N VAL A 66 0.99 -6.98 -14.16
CA VAL A 66 2.11 -6.40 -13.41
C VAL A 66 3.13 -7.48 -13.03
N ALA A 67 4.36 -7.10 -12.74
CA ALA A 67 5.39 -8.02 -12.27
C ALA A 67 5.09 -8.54 -10.86
N THR A 68 5.50 -9.77 -10.56
CA THR A 68 5.23 -10.42 -9.26
C THR A 68 5.85 -9.68 -8.07
N ASP A 69 6.98 -9.01 -8.27
CA ASP A 69 7.66 -8.21 -7.25
C ASP A 69 6.93 -6.89 -6.90
N ARG A 70 5.94 -6.50 -7.69
CA ARG A 70 5.06 -5.35 -7.44
C ARG A 70 3.77 -5.72 -6.70
N ILE A 71 3.61 -6.96 -6.28
CA ILE A 71 2.41 -7.43 -5.60
C ILE A 71 2.74 -7.74 -4.15
N PHE A 72 2.06 -7.08 -3.25
CA PHE A 72 1.93 -7.46 -1.85
C PHE A 72 0.54 -8.08 -1.64
N ILE A 73 0.48 -9.22 -0.96
CA ILE A 73 -0.77 -9.89 -0.63
C ILE A 73 -0.94 -9.84 0.87
N GLY A 74 -1.94 -9.10 1.31
CA GLY A 74 -2.26 -8.91 2.71
C GLY A 74 -3.68 -9.34 3.06
N SER A 75 -4.03 -9.23 4.31
CA SER A 75 -5.36 -9.49 4.86
C SER A 75 -6.28 -8.27 4.66
N GLY A 76 -6.64 -8.00 3.40
CA GLY A 76 -7.41 -6.83 3.00
C GLY A 76 -6.59 -5.55 2.93
N SER A 77 -7.25 -4.44 2.61
CA SER A 77 -6.63 -3.12 2.51
C SER A 77 -6.09 -2.63 3.85
N ASP A 78 -6.72 -3.01 4.96
CA ASP A 78 -6.37 -2.53 6.30
C ASP A 78 -4.94 -2.89 6.71
N GLU A 79 -4.47 -4.08 6.34
CA GLU A 79 -3.07 -4.47 6.57
C GLU A 79 -2.11 -3.62 5.74
N ALA A 80 -2.42 -3.37 4.48
CA ALA A 80 -1.60 -2.52 3.62
C ALA A 80 -1.57 -1.07 4.12
N ILE A 81 -2.70 -0.56 4.63
CA ILE A 81 -2.80 0.78 5.22
C ILE A 81 -1.90 0.89 6.47
N ASP A 82 -2.01 -0.05 7.39
CA ASP A 82 -1.19 -0.07 8.61
C ASP A 82 0.31 -0.18 8.28
N LEU A 83 0.67 -1.07 7.36
CA LEU A 83 2.06 -1.23 6.91
C LEU A 83 2.61 0.04 6.26
N ALA A 84 1.84 0.77 5.47
CA ALA A 84 2.29 2.02 4.87
C ALA A 84 2.66 3.05 5.95
N TYR A 85 1.84 3.21 6.99
CA TYR A 85 2.20 4.07 8.13
C TYR A 85 3.50 3.61 8.80
N ARG A 86 3.64 2.31 9.07
CA ARG A 86 4.83 1.75 9.71
C ARG A 86 6.10 1.90 8.88
N ILE A 87 5.99 1.85 7.57
CA ILE A 87 7.14 1.98 6.65
C ILE A 87 7.59 3.43 6.53
N PHE A 88 6.67 4.36 6.39
CA PHE A 88 7.00 5.73 5.99
C PHE A 88 6.95 6.75 7.13
N CYS A 89 6.09 6.58 8.13
CA CYS A 89 5.85 7.60 9.14
C CYS A 89 6.53 7.27 10.47
N ARG A 90 7.32 8.19 11.00
CA ARG A 90 7.85 8.10 12.37
C ARG A 90 6.76 8.53 13.34
N PRO A 91 6.42 7.70 14.35
CA PRO A 91 5.42 8.03 15.37
C PRO A 91 5.72 9.37 16.07
N GLY A 92 4.71 10.17 16.30
CA GLY A 92 4.80 11.47 16.97
C GLY A 92 5.58 12.56 16.23
N ILE A 93 6.05 12.29 15.00
CA ILE A 93 6.92 13.21 14.24
C ILE A 93 6.35 13.52 12.86
N ASP A 94 6.12 12.49 12.06
CA ASP A 94 5.65 12.63 10.68
C ASP A 94 4.12 12.69 10.64
N ASN A 95 3.58 13.15 9.53
CA ASN A 95 2.14 13.24 9.32
C ASN A 95 1.75 12.65 7.95
N ALA A 96 0.45 12.44 7.81
CA ALA A 96 -0.20 12.08 6.57
C ALA A 96 -1.32 13.06 6.23
N VAL A 97 -1.68 13.13 4.97
CA VAL A 97 -2.79 13.96 4.46
C VAL A 97 -3.85 13.05 3.86
N SER A 98 -5.11 13.41 4.00
CA SER A 98 -6.23 12.68 3.38
C SER A 98 -7.38 13.64 3.05
N ILE A 99 -8.28 13.18 2.20
CA ILE A 99 -9.59 13.82 1.98
C ILE A 99 -10.57 13.46 3.09
N ALA A 100 -11.63 14.25 3.26
CA ALA A 100 -12.78 13.95 4.10
C ALA A 100 -14.09 14.41 3.44
N PRO A 101 -15.18 13.59 3.47
CA PRO A 101 -15.24 12.24 4.03
C PRO A 101 -14.54 11.20 3.14
N THR A 102 -13.94 10.19 3.77
CA THR A 102 -13.32 9.04 3.08
C THR A 102 -13.31 7.80 3.98
N TYR A 103 -12.65 6.73 3.55
CA TYR A 103 -12.58 5.48 4.30
C TYR A 103 -11.93 5.69 5.68
N GLY A 104 -12.67 5.29 6.73
CA GLY A 104 -12.31 5.60 8.12
C GLY A 104 -11.03 4.95 8.63
N MET A 105 -10.56 3.86 8.00
CA MET A 105 -9.36 3.15 8.45
C MET A 105 -8.08 3.95 8.28
N TYR A 106 -8.02 4.93 7.39
CA TYR A 106 -6.85 5.81 7.31
C TYR A 106 -6.62 6.56 8.62
N ARG A 107 -7.71 7.05 9.24
CA ARG A 107 -7.66 7.73 10.54
C ARG A 107 -7.35 6.76 11.68
N VAL A 108 -7.97 5.58 11.68
CA VAL A 108 -7.75 4.57 12.71
C VAL A 108 -6.30 4.10 12.69
N ALA A 109 -5.77 3.74 11.52
CA ALA A 109 -4.39 3.31 11.39
C ALA A 109 -3.38 4.43 11.72
N ALA A 110 -3.68 5.67 11.36
CA ALA A 110 -2.88 6.83 11.76
C ALA A 110 -2.79 6.94 13.29
N ALA A 111 -3.94 6.88 13.97
CA ALA A 111 -4.00 6.95 15.43
C ALA A 111 -3.26 5.79 16.11
N VAL A 112 -3.41 4.55 15.61
CA VAL A 112 -2.69 3.37 16.13
C VAL A 112 -1.18 3.54 15.99
N ASN A 113 -0.71 4.18 14.92
CA ASN A 113 0.71 4.42 14.66
C ASN A 113 1.25 5.73 15.22
N ASP A 114 0.46 6.48 16.01
CA ASP A 114 0.83 7.80 16.55
C ASP A 114 1.27 8.78 15.44
N VAL A 115 0.50 8.85 14.35
CA VAL A 115 0.74 9.72 13.20
C VAL A 115 -0.40 10.72 13.08
N GLU A 116 -0.08 12.01 12.98
CA GLU A 116 -1.08 13.04 12.69
C GLU A 116 -1.68 12.81 11.30
N LEU A 117 -3.01 12.73 11.21
CA LEU A 117 -3.72 12.71 9.93
C LEU A 117 -4.41 14.07 9.71
N ARG A 118 -4.00 14.78 8.68
CA ARG A 118 -4.57 16.07 8.27
C ARG A 118 -5.65 15.82 7.23
N GLU A 119 -6.88 16.02 7.62
CA GLU A 119 -8.03 15.78 6.77
C GLU A 119 -8.50 17.06 6.11
N VAL A 120 -8.61 17.03 4.79
CA VAL A 120 -9.05 18.14 3.95
C VAL A 120 -10.44 17.83 3.41
N PRO A 121 -11.46 18.65 3.74
CA PRO A 121 -12.80 18.44 3.22
C PRO A 121 -12.83 18.46 1.69
N LEU A 122 -13.59 17.56 1.07
CA LEU A 122 -13.92 17.60 -0.34
C LEU A 122 -14.65 18.92 -0.69
N GLY A 123 -14.75 19.25 -1.96
CA GLY A 123 -15.62 20.31 -2.43
C GLY A 123 -17.10 20.01 -2.11
N ASP A 124 -17.97 21.02 -2.18
CA ASP A 124 -19.41 20.86 -1.91
C ASP A 124 -20.08 19.88 -2.91
N ASP A 125 -19.49 19.73 -4.08
CA ASP A 125 -19.86 18.76 -5.12
C ASP A 125 -19.05 17.45 -5.05
N PHE A 126 -18.36 17.19 -3.95
CA PHE A 126 -17.41 16.10 -3.74
C PHE A 126 -16.19 16.13 -4.70
N SER A 127 -15.86 17.26 -5.29
CA SER A 127 -14.66 17.42 -6.11
C SER A 127 -13.38 17.32 -5.26
N LEU A 128 -12.28 16.89 -5.90
CA LEU A 128 -10.97 16.73 -5.27
C LEU A 128 -10.29 18.09 -5.04
N PRO A 129 -10.03 18.49 -3.79
CA PRO A 129 -9.47 19.81 -3.45
C PRO A 129 -7.94 19.80 -3.54
N VAL A 130 -7.37 19.61 -4.74
CA VAL A 130 -5.92 19.43 -4.97
C VAL A 130 -5.07 20.49 -4.28
N GLU A 131 -5.39 21.78 -4.47
CA GLU A 131 -4.58 22.86 -3.89
C GLU A 131 -4.65 22.88 -2.35
N ARG A 132 -5.80 22.55 -1.76
CA ARG A 132 -5.94 22.47 -0.31
C ARG A 132 -5.20 21.27 0.26
N LEU A 133 -5.20 20.13 -0.43
CA LEU A 133 -4.42 18.95 -0.04
C LEU A 133 -2.92 19.25 -0.05
N LEU A 134 -2.43 19.90 -1.08
CA LEU A 134 -1.02 20.29 -1.18
C LEU A 134 -0.65 21.36 -0.14
N ALA A 135 -1.55 22.29 0.17
CA ALA A 135 -1.35 23.31 1.21
C ALA A 135 -1.38 22.73 2.64
N ALA A 136 -2.09 21.61 2.87
CA ALA A 136 -2.12 20.91 4.14
C ALA A 136 -0.84 20.08 4.40
N ALA A 137 -0.05 19.82 3.35
CA ALA A 137 1.20 19.08 3.44
C ALA A 137 2.37 19.99 3.85
N ASP A 138 3.32 19.40 4.55
CA ASP A 138 4.59 20.03 4.90
C ASP A 138 5.78 19.04 4.70
N GLU A 139 6.96 19.42 5.15
CA GLU A 139 8.18 18.60 5.06
C GLU A 139 8.10 17.26 5.80
N ARG A 140 7.18 17.15 6.78
CA ARG A 140 6.92 15.93 7.57
C ARG A 140 5.84 15.05 6.96
N SER A 141 5.14 15.54 5.94
CA SER A 141 4.12 14.76 5.25
C SER A 141 4.76 13.64 4.44
N LYS A 142 4.45 12.40 4.80
CA LYS A 142 5.02 11.19 4.19
C LYS A 142 4.03 10.47 3.29
N LEU A 143 2.75 10.52 3.65
CA LEU A 143 1.68 9.81 2.94
C LEU A 143 0.56 10.78 2.57
N LEU A 144 -0.01 10.58 1.40
CA LEU A 144 -1.29 11.14 0.99
C LEU A 144 -2.22 10.00 0.63
N TRP A 145 -3.35 9.91 1.34
CA TRP A 145 -4.38 8.89 1.14
C TRP A 145 -5.47 9.41 0.22
N LEU A 146 -5.75 8.67 -0.82
CA LEU A 146 -6.78 9.00 -1.80
C LEU A 146 -7.55 7.73 -2.19
N CYS A 147 -8.83 7.66 -1.83
CA CYS A 147 -9.72 6.59 -2.25
C CYS A 147 -10.44 7.00 -3.53
N SER A 148 -10.32 6.22 -4.60
CA SER A 148 -11.00 6.51 -5.88
C SER A 148 -11.30 5.23 -6.66
N PRO A 149 -12.58 4.85 -6.79
CA PRO A 149 -13.80 5.54 -6.31
C PRO A 149 -13.85 5.70 -4.79
N ASN A 150 -14.34 6.86 -4.32
CA ASN A 150 -14.30 7.19 -2.90
C ASN A 150 -15.44 6.52 -2.12
N ASN A 151 -15.14 6.04 -0.95
CA ASN A 151 -16.11 5.58 0.05
C ASN A 151 -16.18 6.63 1.17
N PRO A 152 -17.35 7.28 1.47
CA PRO A 152 -18.69 6.84 1.11
C PRO A 152 -19.34 7.56 -0.08
N THR A 153 -18.66 8.51 -0.73
CA THR A 153 -19.30 9.41 -1.71
C THR A 153 -19.60 8.74 -3.06
N GLY A 154 -18.91 7.63 -3.36
CA GLY A 154 -19.17 6.79 -4.55
C GLY A 154 -18.64 7.35 -5.87
N ASN A 155 -18.06 8.56 -5.88
CA ASN A 155 -17.51 9.17 -7.09
C ASN A 155 -16.04 8.80 -7.29
N ALA A 156 -15.63 8.64 -8.54
CA ALA A 156 -14.22 8.59 -8.93
C ALA A 156 -13.72 10.02 -9.23
N PHE A 157 -12.47 10.28 -8.85
CA PHE A 157 -11.85 11.57 -9.14
C PHE A 157 -11.26 11.59 -10.56
N PRO A 158 -11.28 12.75 -11.25
CA PRO A 158 -10.66 12.88 -12.56
C PRO A 158 -9.17 12.51 -12.52
N ALA A 159 -8.71 11.69 -13.47
CA ALA A 159 -7.33 11.26 -13.56
C ALA A 159 -6.35 12.45 -13.60
N THR A 160 -6.71 13.54 -14.26
CA THR A 160 -5.91 14.77 -14.32
C THR A 160 -5.67 15.40 -12.96
N GLU A 161 -6.64 15.34 -12.04
CA GLU A 161 -6.50 15.88 -10.68
C GLU A 161 -5.62 14.97 -9.82
N ILE A 162 -5.75 13.64 -9.96
CA ILE A 162 -4.88 12.65 -9.31
C ILE A 162 -3.44 12.85 -9.79
N GLU A 163 -3.23 13.01 -11.11
CA GLU A 163 -1.89 13.29 -11.67
C GLU A 163 -1.26 14.58 -11.11
N ARG A 164 -2.07 15.62 -10.92
CA ARG A 164 -1.57 16.88 -10.31
C ARG A 164 -1.05 16.64 -8.90
N LEU A 165 -1.74 15.81 -8.10
CA LEU A 165 -1.25 15.41 -6.76
C LEU A 165 0.03 14.59 -6.87
N LEU A 166 0.06 13.56 -7.73
CA LEU A 166 1.23 12.70 -7.92
C LEU A 166 2.47 13.50 -8.32
N ARG A 167 2.34 14.49 -9.18
CA ARG A 167 3.47 15.31 -9.65
C ARG A 167 3.94 16.36 -8.62
N ARG A 168 3.09 16.78 -7.68
CA ARG A 168 3.37 17.91 -6.78
C ARG A 168 3.53 17.52 -5.33
N PHE A 169 2.98 16.40 -4.90
CA PHE A 169 3.15 15.92 -3.54
C PHE A 169 4.55 15.31 -3.36
N ASP A 170 5.26 15.73 -2.31
CA ASP A 170 6.65 15.35 -2.08
C ASP A 170 6.78 14.14 -1.13
N GLY A 171 5.78 13.28 -1.10
CA GLY A 171 5.70 12.01 -0.36
C GLY A 171 5.10 10.90 -1.23
N MET A 172 4.74 9.78 -0.62
CA MET A 172 4.03 8.69 -1.29
C MET A 172 2.53 9.00 -1.37
N VAL A 173 1.93 8.83 -2.52
CA VAL A 173 0.48 8.86 -2.71
C VAL A 173 -0.02 7.43 -2.72
N VAL A 174 -0.86 7.08 -1.76
CA VAL A 174 -1.54 5.79 -1.74
C VAL A 174 -2.91 5.98 -2.35
N LEU A 175 -3.07 5.47 -3.56
CA LEU A 175 -4.34 5.48 -4.28
C LEU A 175 -5.06 4.17 -3.99
N ASP A 176 -6.11 4.25 -3.17
CA ASP A 176 -6.94 3.11 -2.83
C ASP A 176 -8.00 2.91 -3.93
N GLU A 177 -7.80 1.87 -4.71
CA GLU A 177 -8.63 1.47 -5.83
C GLU A 177 -9.50 0.23 -5.51
N ALA A 178 -9.88 0.05 -4.23
CA ALA A 178 -10.72 -1.09 -3.82
C ALA A 178 -12.03 -1.22 -4.62
N TYR A 179 -12.54 -0.12 -5.14
CA TYR A 179 -13.76 -0.05 -5.92
C TYR A 179 -13.55 0.23 -7.41
N VAL A 180 -12.33 0.15 -7.92
CA VAL A 180 -12.02 0.50 -9.32
C VAL A 180 -12.74 -0.37 -10.33
N ASP A 181 -13.01 -1.63 -10.01
CA ASP A 181 -13.74 -2.56 -10.88
C ASP A 181 -15.21 -2.15 -11.10
N PHE A 182 -15.74 -1.18 -10.34
CA PHE A 182 -17.09 -0.64 -10.46
C PHE A 182 -17.14 0.73 -11.15
N ALA A 183 -16.00 1.26 -11.57
CA ALA A 183 -15.89 2.55 -12.23
C ALA A 183 -15.51 2.39 -13.70
N ASP A 184 -15.84 3.41 -14.49
CA ASP A 184 -15.36 3.48 -15.87
C ASP A 184 -13.85 3.80 -15.87
N GLY A 185 -13.08 2.98 -16.57
CA GLY A 185 -11.64 3.19 -16.73
C GLY A 185 -10.77 2.13 -16.06
N ALA A 186 -9.50 2.17 -16.37
CA ALA A 186 -8.52 1.16 -15.94
C ALA A 186 -7.81 1.46 -14.62
N GLY A 187 -8.16 2.57 -13.94
CA GLY A 187 -7.44 3.03 -12.76
C GLY A 187 -6.00 3.46 -13.08
N PHE A 188 -5.16 3.50 -12.03
CA PHE A 188 -3.76 3.91 -12.16
C PHE A 188 -2.77 2.73 -12.19
N LEU A 189 -3.22 1.50 -11.97
CA LEU A 189 -2.36 0.32 -12.01
C LEU A 189 -1.50 0.22 -13.29
N PRO A 190 -2.02 0.47 -14.51
CA PRO A 190 -1.22 0.45 -15.74
C PRO A 190 -0.18 1.57 -15.82
N ARG A 191 -0.26 2.55 -14.94
CA ARG A 191 0.52 3.80 -14.95
C ARG A 191 1.54 3.88 -13.81
N LEU A 192 1.76 2.80 -13.07
CA LEU A 192 2.72 2.76 -11.96
C LEU A 192 4.13 3.21 -12.34
N ASP A 193 4.57 2.94 -13.58
CA ASP A 193 5.90 3.35 -14.05
C ASP A 193 6.01 4.85 -14.37
N GLU A 194 4.87 5.54 -14.50
CA GLU A 194 4.87 7.00 -14.77
C GLU A 194 5.09 7.81 -13.48
N PHE A 195 4.76 7.24 -12.32
CA PHE A 195 4.73 7.94 -11.04
C PHE A 195 5.49 7.17 -9.97
N PRO A 196 6.75 7.51 -9.71
CA PRO A 196 7.59 6.77 -8.75
C PRO A 196 7.17 6.91 -7.29
N ASN A 197 6.19 7.78 -7.00
CA ASN A 197 5.59 7.98 -5.68
C ASN A 197 4.14 7.46 -5.56
N LEU A 198 3.68 6.69 -6.54
CA LEU A 198 2.40 5.98 -6.50
C LEU A 198 2.61 4.59 -5.93
#